data_7ea28a2523cd2387a0e576eab2afa653
#
_entry.id   7ea28a2523cd2387a0e576eab2afa653
#
_cell.length_a   1.000
_cell.length_b   1.000
_cell.length_c   1.000
_cell.angle_alpha   90.00
_cell.angle_beta   90.00
_cell.angle_gamma   90.00
#
_symmetry.space_group_name_H-M   'P 1'
#
loop_
_entity.id
_entity.type
_entity.pdbx_description
1 polymer ?
#
loop_
_entity_poly.entity_id
_entity_poly.type
_entity_poly.pdbx_seq_one_letter_code
_entity_poly.pdbx_strand_id
1 'polypeptide(L)'
;MQVLLVRHALPLRSEHGQGSDPNLSDEGIAQTARLPEALARFPITRVLSSPQRRAIQTAEPVAVARKLPVEIDDRFAEYDRDLAAYIPVEQIRAENPKEWARLVQGHLPSAVDEDAFRARVLAAVADLVGAVDPEDTVAVFSHGGVINLLLHEILGTARMLSFQVDYASVTRLLYSRSGQAMVASVNTTEHVWDLLPRNQRLLDDDAARKG
;
A
#
# COMPACT_ATOMS: atom_id res chain seq x y z
N MET A 1 13.58 1.55 -15.25
CA MET A 1 12.56 2.39 -14.58
C MET A 1 12.52 2.10 -13.09
N GLN A 2 11.94 3.00 -12.32
CA GLN A 2 11.72 2.84 -10.88
C GLN A 2 10.23 2.91 -10.56
N VAL A 3 9.72 2.01 -9.72
CA VAL A 3 8.37 2.04 -9.19
C VAL A 3 8.43 2.29 -7.69
N LEU A 4 7.73 3.32 -7.25
CA LEU A 4 7.50 3.63 -5.84
C LEU A 4 6.09 3.13 -5.49
N LEU A 5 6.01 1.98 -4.83
CA LEU A 5 4.73 1.45 -4.32
C LEU A 5 4.46 2.11 -2.98
N VAL A 6 3.37 2.86 -2.88
CA VAL A 6 2.95 3.53 -1.65
C VAL A 6 1.68 2.85 -1.14
N ARG A 7 1.72 2.27 0.07
CA ARG A 7 0.49 1.81 0.70
C ARG A 7 -0.37 3.01 1.07
N HIS A 8 -1.68 2.93 0.85
CA HIS A 8 -2.61 3.96 1.30
C HIS A 8 -2.40 4.30 2.78
N ALA A 9 -2.69 5.53 3.17
CA ALA A 9 -2.65 6.02 4.54
C ALA A 9 -3.78 5.42 5.38
N LEU A 10 -3.78 5.68 6.69
CA LEU A 10 -4.72 5.08 7.65
C LEU A 10 -6.17 5.44 7.28
N PRO A 11 -7.03 4.45 6.97
CA PRO A 11 -8.43 4.69 6.66
C PRO A 11 -9.26 4.86 7.94
N LEU A 12 -10.44 5.45 7.78
CA LEU A 12 -11.47 5.43 8.81
C LEU A 12 -11.82 3.97 9.17
N ARG A 13 -11.99 3.70 10.45
CA ARG A 13 -12.55 2.42 10.89
C ARG A 13 -14.02 2.39 10.47
N SER A 14 -14.41 1.36 9.73
CA SER A 14 -15.82 1.17 9.42
C SER A 14 -16.56 0.77 10.69
N GLU A 15 -17.49 1.58 11.13
CA GLU A 15 -18.56 1.12 12.01
C GLU A 15 -19.44 0.13 11.23
N HIS A 16 -20.00 -0.87 11.89
CA HIS A 16 -20.76 -1.96 11.26
C HIS A 16 -21.70 -1.46 10.15
N GLY A 17 -21.47 -1.89 8.92
CA GLY A 17 -22.35 -1.61 7.77
C GLY A 17 -21.99 -0.43 6.86
N GLN A 18 -20.90 0.26 7.09
CA GLN A 18 -20.42 1.30 6.17
C GLN A 18 -19.40 0.69 5.17
N GLY A 19 -19.86 0.44 3.97
CA GLY A 19 -19.15 0.22 2.71
C GLY A 19 -17.74 -0.42 2.71
N SER A 20 -17.40 -1.04 1.61
CA SER A 20 -16.10 -1.69 1.40
C SER A 20 -14.94 -0.72 1.10
N ASP A 21 -15.21 0.60 0.98
CA ASP A 21 -14.23 1.60 0.52
C ASP A 21 -14.24 2.86 1.41
N PRO A 22 -13.63 2.81 2.62
CA PRO A 22 -13.58 3.94 3.54
C PRO A 22 -12.67 5.07 3.05
N ASN A 23 -13.00 6.30 3.43
CA ASN A 23 -12.12 7.45 3.34
C ASN A 23 -10.95 7.34 4.33
N LEU A 24 -9.96 8.21 4.22
CA LEU A 24 -8.89 8.33 5.21
C LEU A 24 -9.43 8.92 6.53
N SER A 25 -8.81 8.52 7.64
CA SER A 25 -8.98 9.16 8.95
C SER A 25 -8.18 10.48 9.01
N ASP A 26 -8.38 11.27 10.06
CA ASP A 26 -7.62 12.51 10.27
C ASP A 26 -6.11 12.21 10.40
N GLU A 27 -5.74 11.11 11.07
CA GLU A 27 -4.36 10.65 11.12
C GLU A 27 -3.86 10.20 9.75
N GLY A 28 -4.71 9.56 8.94
CA GLY A 28 -4.39 9.21 7.57
C GLY A 28 -4.13 10.44 6.72
N ILE A 29 -4.94 11.49 6.86
CA ILE A 29 -4.72 12.78 6.19
C ILE A 29 -3.38 13.39 6.62
N ALA A 30 -3.06 13.36 7.92
CA ALA A 30 -1.76 13.83 8.41
C ALA A 30 -0.58 13.02 7.84
N GLN A 31 -0.74 11.69 7.67
CA GLN A 31 0.27 10.85 7.00
C GLN A 31 0.47 11.26 5.55
N THR A 32 -0.61 11.51 4.79
CA THR A 32 -0.52 11.88 3.37
C THR A 32 0.19 13.22 3.16
N ALA A 33 0.01 14.16 4.07
CA ALA A 33 0.63 15.48 3.99
C ALA A 33 2.18 15.44 4.00
N ARG A 34 2.77 14.35 4.51
CA ARG A 34 4.24 14.17 4.55
C ARG A 34 4.82 13.52 3.30
N LEU A 35 4.00 12.88 2.48
CA LEU A 35 4.46 12.16 1.29
C LEU A 35 5.11 13.04 0.22
N PRO A 36 4.64 14.28 -0.08
CA PRO A 36 5.28 15.13 -1.06
C PRO A 36 6.75 15.41 -0.76
N GLU A 37 7.08 15.70 0.50
CA GLU A 37 8.46 15.93 0.95
C GLU A 37 9.27 14.62 0.95
N ALA A 38 8.72 13.55 1.49
CA ALA A 38 9.36 12.24 1.53
C ALA A 38 9.76 11.72 0.15
N LEU A 39 8.94 12.03 -0.86
CA LEU A 39 9.15 11.63 -2.25
C LEU A 39 9.85 12.72 -3.08
N ALA A 40 10.24 13.87 -2.50
CA ALA A 40 10.77 15.01 -3.25
C ALA A 40 12.03 14.67 -4.06
N ARG A 41 12.89 13.81 -3.55
CA ARG A 41 14.14 13.37 -4.21
C ARG A 41 13.94 12.53 -5.47
N PHE A 42 12.74 11.98 -5.69
CA PHE A 42 12.47 11.12 -6.83
C PHE A 42 11.85 11.94 -7.99
N PRO A 43 12.38 11.84 -9.22
CA PRO A 43 11.84 12.54 -10.40
C PRO A 43 10.58 11.81 -10.90
N ILE A 44 9.49 11.86 -10.14
CA ILE A 44 8.23 11.19 -10.47
C ILE A 44 7.65 11.81 -11.74
N THR A 45 7.42 10.97 -12.75
CA THR A 45 6.86 11.34 -14.05
C THR A 45 5.39 10.95 -14.20
N ARG A 46 4.91 9.97 -13.42
CA ARG A 46 3.51 9.52 -13.39
C ARG A 46 3.08 9.16 -11.99
N VAL A 47 1.80 9.42 -11.69
CA VAL A 47 1.15 9.05 -10.43
C VAL A 47 -0.06 8.17 -10.76
N LEU A 48 0.02 6.90 -10.39
CA LEU A 48 -1.06 5.92 -10.53
C LEU A 48 -1.70 5.62 -9.18
N SER A 49 -2.98 5.28 -9.19
CA SER A 49 -3.69 4.84 -7.99
C SER A 49 -4.62 3.66 -8.27
N SER A 50 -4.77 2.80 -7.29
CA SER A 50 -5.92 1.93 -7.13
C SER A 50 -7.23 2.75 -7.18
N PRO A 51 -8.36 2.21 -7.62
CA PRO A 51 -9.64 2.90 -7.65
C PRO A 51 -10.24 3.17 -6.26
N GLN A 52 -9.71 2.53 -5.21
CA GLN A 52 -10.24 2.65 -3.85
C GLN A 52 -9.91 4.03 -3.25
N ARG A 53 -10.92 4.67 -2.64
CA ARG A 53 -10.84 6.06 -2.16
C ARG A 53 -9.62 6.34 -1.28
N ARG A 54 -9.31 5.43 -0.36
CA ARG A 54 -8.15 5.55 0.54
C ARG A 54 -6.82 5.65 -0.24
N ALA A 55 -6.69 4.98 -1.37
CA ALA A 55 -5.50 5.06 -2.22
C ALA A 55 -5.47 6.36 -3.02
N ILE A 56 -6.60 6.77 -3.60
CA ILE A 56 -6.73 8.03 -4.35
C ILE A 56 -6.40 9.22 -3.45
N GLN A 57 -7.02 9.29 -2.26
CA GLN A 57 -6.77 10.35 -1.27
C GLN A 57 -5.31 10.39 -0.80
N THR A 58 -4.63 9.23 -0.78
CA THR A 58 -3.20 9.17 -0.46
C THR A 58 -2.33 9.70 -1.60
N ALA A 59 -2.75 9.50 -2.86
CA ALA A 59 -2.02 9.96 -4.05
C ALA A 59 -2.12 11.47 -4.28
N GLU A 60 -3.28 12.08 -3.97
CA GLU A 60 -3.60 13.46 -4.30
C GLU A 60 -2.54 14.48 -3.89
N PRO A 61 -2.02 14.52 -2.65
CA PRO A 61 -1.02 15.51 -2.26
C PRO A 61 0.27 15.42 -3.09
N VAL A 62 0.69 14.21 -3.46
CA VAL A 62 1.88 13.99 -4.29
C VAL A 62 1.60 14.43 -5.73
N ALA A 63 0.44 14.09 -6.28
CA ALA A 63 0.02 14.49 -7.63
C ALA A 63 -0.03 16.02 -7.75
N VAL A 64 -0.63 16.71 -6.77
CA VAL A 64 -0.67 18.18 -6.70
C VAL A 64 0.73 18.77 -6.65
N ALA A 65 1.60 18.27 -5.77
CA ALA A 65 2.98 18.77 -5.62
C ALA A 65 3.80 18.58 -6.90
N ARG A 66 3.51 17.52 -7.69
CA ARG A 66 4.18 17.22 -8.96
C ARG A 66 3.50 17.83 -10.17
N LYS A 67 2.30 18.42 -10.02
CA LYS A 67 1.46 18.91 -11.12
C LYS A 67 1.12 17.83 -12.13
N LEU A 68 0.88 16.62 -11.64
CA LEU A 68 0.52 15.45 -12.42
C LEU A 68 -0.92 15.03 -12.12
N PRO A 69 -1.65 14.43 -13.07
CA PRO A 69 -2.93 13.79 -12.77
C PRO A 69 -2.72 12.52 -11.95
N VAL A 70 -3.75 12.11 -11.20
CA VAL A 70 -3.85 10.75 -10.64
C VAL A 70 -4.50 9.87 -11.69
N GLU A 71 -3.72 8.94 -12.25
CA GLU A 71 -4.21 7.95 -13.21
C GLU A 71 -4.76 6.74 -12.44
N ILE A 72 -6.00 6.35 -12.70
CA ILE A 72 -6.63 5.20 -12.02
C ILE A 72 -6.41 3.94 -12.84
N ASP A 73 -5.92 2.88 -12.18
CA ASP A 73 -5.88 1.54 -12.76
C ASP A 73 -6.52 0.54 -11.77
N ASP A 74 -7.69 0.03 -12.16
CA ASP A 74 -8.49 -0.91 -11.36
C ASP A 74 -7.75 -2.19 -10.99
N ARG A 75 -6.71 -2.52 -11.73
CA ARG A 75 -5.91 -3.70 -11.49
C ARG A 75 -5.00 -3.59 -10.26
N PHE A 76 -4.75 -2.38 -9.74
CA PHE A 76 -4.05 -2.16 -8.47
C PHE A 76 -4.97 -2.15 -7.25
N ALA A 77 -6.26 -2.49 -7.40
CA ALA A 77 -7.16 -2.63 -6.26
C ALA A 77 -6.72 -3.76 -5.31
N GLU A 78 -7.07 -3.64 -4.03
CA GLU A 78 -6.77 -4.67 -3.03
C GLU A 78 -7.59 -5.96 -3.31
N TYR A 79 -7.19 -7.05 -2.68
CA TYR A 79 -7.91 -8.32 -2.76
C TYR A 79 -9.33 -8.23 -2.17
N ASP A 80 -9.58 -7.24 -1.32
CA ASP A 80 -10.88 -7.02 -0.66
C ASP A 80 -11.91 -6.23 -1.49
N ARG A 81 -11.54 -5.78 -2.71
CA ARG A 81 -12.39 -4.91 -3.53
C ARG A 81 -13.79 -5.47 -3.80
N ASP A 82 -13.89 -6.79 -3.93
CA ASP A 82 -15.13 -7.49 -4.25
C ASP A 82 -15.79 -8.11 -2.99
N LEU A 83 -15.23 -7.87 -1.79
CA LEU A 83 -15.81 -8.30 -0.54
C LEU A 83 -16.90 -7.31 -0.08
N ALA A 84 -17.90 -7.83 0.64
CA ALA A 84 -19.05 -7.05 1.08
C ALA A 84 -18.69 -5.92 2.08
N ALA A 85 -17.55 -6.02 2.79
CA ALA A 85 -17.09 -5.03 3.74
C ALA A 85 -15.56 -4.98 3.80
N TYR A 86 -15.02 -3.78 3.98
CA TYR A 86 -13.63 -3.58 4.38
C TYR A 86 -13.49 -3.88 5.88
N ILE A 87 -12.64 -4.85 6.22
CA ILE A 87 -12.33 -5.16 7.62
C ILE A 87 -10.86 -4.83 7.85
N PRO A 88 -10.53 -3.79 8.63
CA PRO A 88 -9.15 -3.51 9.02
C PRO A 88 -8.50 -4.74 9.66
N VAL A 89 -7.21 -4.95 9.39
CA VAL A 89 -6.44 -6.09 9.92
C VAL A 89 -6.53 -6.17 11.44
N GLU A 90 -6.57 -5.02 12.10
CA GLU A 90 -6.72 -4.92 13.56
C GLU A 90 -8.07 -5.44 14.05
N GLN A 91 -9.13 -5.30 13.25
CA GLN A 91 -10.47 -5.78 13.57
C GLN A 91 -10.64 -7.28 13.30
N ILE A 92 -10.01 -7.81 12.24
CA ILE A 92 -10.00 -9.24 11.91
C ILE A 92 -9.52 -10.05 13.12
N ARG A 93 -8.50 -9.56 13.82
CA ARG A 93 -7.97 -10.22 15.02
C ARG A 93 -9.04 -10.44 16.12
N ALA A 94 -9.92 -9.49 16.30
CA ALA A 94 -10.95 -9.54 17.35
C ALA A 94 -12.18 -10.34 16.91
N GLU A 95 -12.58 -10.22 15.64
CA GLU A 95 -13.87 -10.70 15.14
C GLU A 95 -13.79 -12.04 14.42
N ASN A 96 -12.62 -12.36 13.80
CA ASN A 96 -12.45 -13.61 13.06
C ASN A 96 -11.09 -14.27 13.32
N PRO A 97 -10.94 -15.01 14.45
CA PRO A 97 -9.68 -15.65 14.82
C PRO A 97 -9.12 -16.63 13.77
N LYS A 98 -9.99 -17.27 12.97
CA LYS A 98 -9.55 -18.21 11.91
C LYS A 98 -8.89 -17.45 10.74
N GLU A 99 -9.53 -16.41 10.26
CA GLU A 99 -8.95 -15.56 9.20
C GLU A 99 -7.71 -14.81 9.70
N TRP A 100 -7.71 -14.37 10.97
CA TRP A 100 -6.51 -13.83 11.59
C TRP A 100 -5.34 -14.82 11.58
N ALA A 101 -5.58 -16.07 11.94
CA ALA A 101 -4.56 -17.12 11.91
C ALA A 101 -4.00 -17.34 10.50
N ARG A 102 -4.84 -17.27 9.45
CA ARG A 102 -4.42 -17.34 8.05
C ARG A 102 -3.52 -16.16 7.67
N LEU A 103 -3.93 -14.95 8.01
CA LEU A 103 -3.15 -13.72 7.74
C LEU A 103 -1.79 -13.76 8.44
N VAL A 104 -1.75 -14.15 9.73
CA VAL A 104 -0.50 -14.30 10.49
C VAL A 104 0.41 -15.40 9.90
N GLN A 105 -0.17 -16.45 9.30
CA GLN A 105 0.56 -17.45 8.56
C GLN A 105 1.01 -16.99 7.18
N GLY A 106 0.64 -15.78 6.76
CA GLY A 106 1.05 -15.16 5.50
C GLY A 106 0.19 -15.56 4.30
N HIS A 107 -1.05 -16.00 4.53
CA HIS A 107 -2.03 -16.33 3.50
C HIS A 107 -3.08 -15.24 3.36
N LEU A 108 -3.65 -15.10 2.16
CA LEU A 108 -4.83 -14.25 1.96
C LEU A 108 -6.06 -14.85 2.64
N PRO A 109 -7.11 -14.02 2.93
CA PRO A 109 -8.39 -14.53 3.41
C PRO A 109 -8.95 -15.64 2.52
N SER A 110 -9.65 -16.62 3.11
CA SER A 110 -10.13 -17.80 2.39
C SER A 110 -11.17 -17.51 1.30
N ALA A 111 -11.84 -16.36 1.34
CA ALA A 111 -12.80 -15.91 0.36
C ALA A 111 -12.17 -15.26 -0.89
N VAL A 112 -10.86 -15.05 -0.91
CA VAL A 112 -10.15 -14.41 -2.01
C VAL A 112 -9.70 -15.43 -3.04
N ASP A 113 -10.01 -15.18 -4.31
CA ASP A 113 -9.41 -15.88 -5.44
C ASP A 113 -7.98 -15.35 -5.65
N GLU A 114 -7.00 -16.07 -5.09
CA GLU A 114 -5.59 -15.71 -5.11
C GLU A 114 -5.02 -15.67 -6.52
N ASP A 115 -5.42 -16.62 -7.39
CA ASP A 115 -4.93 -16.69 -8.76
C ASP A 115 -5.46 -15.51 -9.61
N ALA A 116 -6.73 -15.17 -9.47
CA ALA A 116 -7.31 -14.01 -10.15
C ALA A 116 -6.69 -12.70 -9.65
N PHE A 117 -6.48 -12.55 -8.34
CA PHE A 117 -5.79 -11.40 -7.76
C PHE A 117 -4.37 -11.25 -8.29
N ARG A 118 -3.61 -12.34 -8.29
CA ARG A 118 -2.25 -12.41 -8.80
C ARG A 118 -2.17 -12.04 -10.27
N ALA A 119 -2.97 -12.69 -11.12
CA ALA A 119 -2.98 -12.44 -12.56
C ALA A 119 -3.28 -10.97 -12.89
N ARG A 120 -4.25 -10.38 -12.20
CA ARG A 120 -4.66 -8.98 -12.37
C ARG A 120 -3.53 -8.00 -12.07
N VAL A 121 -2.88 -8.16 -10.93
CA VAL A 121 -1.81 -7.24 -10.48
C VAL A 121 -0.57 -7.39 -11.36
N LEU A 122 -0.19 -8.62 -11.71
CA LEU A 122 0.98 -8.85 -12.57
C LEU A 122 0.78 -8.28 -13.97
N ALA A 123 -0.44 -8.40 -14.53
CA ALA A 123 -0.77 -7.78 -15.82
C ALA A 123 -0.65 -6.25 -15.76
N ALA A 124 -1.12 -5.61 -14.66
CA ALA A 124 -0.98 -4.18 -14.48
C ALA A 124 0.48 -3.72 -14.48
N VAL A 125 1.34 -4.45 -13.75
CA VAL A 125 2.77 -4.13 -13.69
C VAL A 125 3.46 -4.39 -15.03
N ALA A 126 3.13 -5.47 -15.73
CA ALA A 126 3.72 -5.77 -17.04
C ALA A 126 3.41 -4.67 -18.05
N ASP A 127 2.14 -4.22 -18.12
CA ASP A 127 1.73 -3.11 -18.99
C ASP A 127 2.41 -1.81 -18.59
N LEU A 128 2.50 -1.52 -17.29
CA LEU A 128 3.17 -0.32 -16.80
C LEU A 128 4.65 -0.30 -17.21
N VAL A 129 5.36 -1.42 -16.99
CA VAL A 129 6.79 -1.56 -17.36
C VAL A 129 6.98 -1.45 -18.86
N GLY A 130 6.04 -1.96 -19.65
CA GLY A 130 6.08 -1.87 -21.11
C GLY A 130 5.76 -0.47 -21.69
N ALA A 131 5.06 0.37 -20.92
CA ALA A 131 4.55 1.67 -21.38
C ALA A 131 5.41 2.89 -20.99
N VAL A 132 6.45 2.72 -20.17
CA VAL A 132 7.26 3.82 -19.65
C VAL A 132 8.73 3.69 -20.02
N ASP A 133 9.44 4.82 -20.04
CA ASP A 133 10.87 4.83 -20.33
C ASP A 133 11.70 4.24 -19.16
N PRO A 134 12.86 3.64 -19.47
CA PRO A 134 13.75 3.05 -18.44
C PRO A 134 14.22 4.03 -17.36
N GLU A 135 14.22 5.32 -17.65
CA GLU A 135 14.63 6.38 -16.71
C GLU A 135 13.48 6.93 -15.87
N ASP A 136 12.24 6.54 -16.19
CA ASP A 136 11.06 7.01 -15.48
C ASP A 136 10.99 6.50 -14.05
N THR A 137 10.41 7.35 -13.20
CA THR A 137 9.96 7.01 -11.86
C THR A 137 8.45 7.14 -11.78
N VAL A 138 7.78 6.05 -11.49
CA VAL A 138 6.32 5.99 -11.34
C VAL A 138 5.95 5.76 -9.88
N ALA A 139 5.07 6.59 -9.33
CA ALA A 139 4.48 6.36 -8.02
C ALA A 139 3.13 5.65 -8.19
N VAL A 140 2.97 4.50 -7.53
CA VAL A 140 1.74 3.69 -7.55
C VAL A 140 1.19 3.61 -6.13
N PHE A 141 0.04 4.23 -5.92
CA PHE A 141 -0.66 4.23 -4.63
C PHE A 141 -1.63 3.05 -4.57
N SER A 142 -1.37 2.14 -3.64
CA SER A 142 -2.08 0.86 -3.60
C SER A 142 -2.17 0.33 -2.16
N HIS A 143 -2.06 -0.98 -1.96
CA HIS A 143 -2.46 -1.68 -0.75
C HIS A 143 -1.40 -2.67 -0.28
N GLY A 144 -1.57 -3.16 0.97
CA GLY A 144 -0.64 -4.10 1.58
C GLY A 144 -0.57 -5.44 0.87
N GLY A 145 -1.70 -5.97 0.39
CA GLY A 145 -1.75 -7.22 -0.35
C GLY A 145 -1.07 -7.13 -1.72
N VAL A 146 -1.33 -6.04 -2.45
CA VAL A 146 -0.70 -5.80 -3.77
C VAL A 146 0.82 -5.69 -3.63
N ILE A 147 1.31 -4.94 -2.63
CA ILE A 147 2.76 -4.77 -2.40
C ILE A 147 3.39 -6.10 -2.01
N ASN A 148 2.76 -6.85 -1.11
CA ASN A 148 3.24 -8.17 -0.69
C ASN A 148 3.27 -9.17 -1.85
N LEU A 149 2.24 -9.18 -2.71
CA LEU A 149 2.21 -10.01 -3.90
C LEU A 149 3.42 -9.73 -4.81
N LEU A 150 3.69 -8.46 -5.11
CA LEU A 150 4.81 -8.09 -5.97
C LEU A 150 6.16 -8.47 -5.34
N LEU A 151 6.31 -8.29 -4.03
CA LEU A 151 7.50 -8.74 -3.31
C LEU A 151 7.63 -10.28 -3.34
N HIS A 152 6.52 -11.00 -3.18
CA HIS A 152 6.49 -12.46 -3.28
C HIS A 152 6.96 -12.95 -4.66
N GLU A 153 6.45 -12.36 -5.73
CA GLU A 153 6.82 -12.72 -7.10
C GLU A 153 8.30 -12.45 -7.42
N ILE A 154 8.84 -11.33 -6.92
CA ILE A 154 10.23 -10.93 -7.19
C ILE A 154 11.21 -11.76 -6.36
N LEU A 155 10.88 -12.04 -5.10
CA LEU A 155 11.81 -12.64 -4.13
C LEU A 155 11.60 -14.15 -3.95
N GLY A 156 10.51 -14.73 -4.46
CA GLY A 156 10.19 -16.16 -4.29
C GLY A 156 9.96 -16.54 -2.83
N THR A 157 9.29 -15.68 -2.04
CA THR A 157 9.03 -15.98 -0.62
C THR A 157 8.11 -17.20 -0.47
N ALA A 158 8.23 -17.92 0.64
CA ALA A 158 7.39 -19.12 0.88
C ALA A 158 5.90 -18.80 1.05
N ARG A 159 5.56 -17.52 1.34
CA ARG A 159 4.19 -17.07 1.62
C ARG A 159 3.97 -15.72 0.99
N MET A 160 2.76 -15.45 0.52
CA MET A 160 2.44 -14.19 -0.13
C MET A 160 2.56 -12.99 0.83
N LEU A 161 1.94 -13.05 2.01
CA LEU A 161 2.00 -11.97 2.99
C LEU A 161 3.21 -12.17 3.93
N SER A 162 4.42 -11.91 3.43
CA SER A 162 5.67 -12.12 4.16
C SER A 162 6.27 -10.84 4.74
N PHE A 163 5.79 -9.67 4.32
CA PHE A 163 6.33 -8.39 4.74
C PHE A 163 5.29 -7.57 5.49
N GLN A 164 5.74 -6.92 6.57
CA GLN A 164 4.96 -5.84 7.13
C GLN A 164 5.03 -4.65 6.19
N VAL A 165 3.87 -4.13 5.82
CA VAL A 165 3.73 -2.94 5.00
C VAL A 165 2.85 -1.97 5.77
N ASP A 166 3.42 -0.91 6.32
CA ASP A 166 2.70 0.07 7.14
C ASP A 166 1.93 1.09 6.29
N TYR A 167 0.98 1.79 6.90
CA TYR A 167 0.24 2.89 6.24
C TYR A 167 1.20 3.98 5.77
N ALA A 168 0.96 4.52 4.58
CA ALA A 168 1.79 5.51 3.91
C ALA A 168 3.27 5.10 3.74
N SER A 169 3.62 3.82 3.92
CA SER A 169 4.98 3.33 3.66
C SER A 169 5.29 3.31 2.18
N VAL A 170 6.59 3.42 1.88
CA VAL A 170 7.12 3.38 0.52
C VAL A 170 7.98 2.13 0.32
N THR A 171 7.64 1.34 -0.68
CA THR A 171 8.43 0.20 -1.17
C THR A 171 8.95 0.52 -2.55
N ARG A 172 10.24 0.36 -2.80
CA ARG A 172 10.89 0.73 -4.04
C ARG A 172 11.34 -0.48 -4.83
N LEU A 173 10.84 -0.58 -6.06
CA LEU A 173 11.20 -1.61 -7.03
C LEU A 173 11.95 -0.98 -8.21
N LEU A 174 12.93 -1.68 -8.74
CA LEU A 174 13.67 -1.31 -9.95
C LEU A 174 13.40 -2.34 -11.03
N TYR A 175 13.07 -1.89 -12.23
CA TYR A 175 12.86 -2.75 -13.39
C TYR A 175 13.89 -2.43 -14.46
N SER A 176 14.54 -3.48 -14.98
CA SER A 176 15.42 -3.37 -16.15
C SER A 176 14.61 -3.26 -17.44
N ARG A 177 15.28 -2.92 -18.55
CA ARG A 177 14.66 -2.93 -19.89
C ARG A 177 14.18 -4.33 -20.33
N SER A 178 14.78 -5.38 -19.77
CA SER A 178 14.38 -6.77 -20.02
C SER A 178 13.25 -7.27 -19.11
N GLY A 179 12.65 -6.38 -18.28
CA GLY A 179 11.57 -6.72 -17.36
C GLY A 179 12.03 -7.41 -16.06
N GLN A 180 13.34 -7.55 -15.84
CA GLN A 180 13.83 -8.08 -14.57
C GLN A 180 13.58 -7.08 -13.45
N ALA A 181 13.03 -7.56 -12.33
CA ALA A 181 12.70 -6.76 -11.17
C ALA A 181 13.71 -6.96 -10.03
N MET A 182 13.98 -5.89 -9.29
CA MET A 182 14.81 -5.89 -8.10
C MET A 182 14.15 -5.09 -6.99
N VAL A 183 14.22 -5.57 -5.75
CA VAL A 183 13.72 -4.84 -4.57
C VAL A 183 14.85 -3.95 -4.04
N ALA A 184 14.63 -2.64 -4.03
CA ALA A 184 15.62 -1.67 -3.56
C ALA A 184 15.38 -1.25 -2.09
N SER A 185 14.12 -1.19 -1.65
CA SER A 185 13.75 -1.00 -0.24
C SER A 185 12.32 -1.47 -0.01
N VAL A 186 12.00 -1.87 1.22
CA VAL A 186 10.66 -2.30 1.64
C VAL A 186 10.25 -1.53 2.88
N ASN A 187 8.99 -1.09 2.91
CA ASN A 187 8.36 -0.50 4.09
C ASN A 187 9.12 0.68 4.71
N THR A 188 9.60 1.60 3.88
CA THR A 188 10.24 2.85 4.34
C THR A 188 9.19 3.76 4.98
N THR A 189 9.36 4.13 6.25
CA THR A 189 8.34 4.81 7.07
C THR A 189 8.86 6.01 7.86
N GLU A 190 10.12 6.41 7.70
CA GLU A 190 10.77 7.46 8.50
C GLU A 190 9.96 8.76 8.51
N HIS A 191 9.32 9.09 7.39
CA HIS A 191 8.50 10.29 7.22
C HIS A 191 7.17 10.27 7.98
N VAL A 192 6.70 9.10 8.40
CA VAL A 192 5.41 8.90 9.10
C VAL A 192 5.57 8.09 10.38
N TRP A 193 6.79 7.84 10.82
CA TRP A 193 7.09 6.94 11.93
C TRP A 193 6.29 7.27 13.20
N ASP A 194 6.22 8.56 13.56
CA ASP A 194 5.49 9.10 14.70
C ASP A 194 3.95 9.08 14.53
N LEU A 195 3.44 8.93 13.30
CA LEU A 195 2.01 8.86 12.98
C LEU A 195 1.52 7.41 12.77
N LEU A 196 2.40 6.42 12.92
CA LEU A 196 1.98 5.02 12.77
C LEU A 196 1.25 4.54 14.04
N PRO A 197 0.06 3.91 13.92
CA PRO A 197 -0.72 3.46 15.09
C PRO A 197 0.06 2.56 16.05
N ARG A 198 0.98 1.74 15.52
CA ARG A 198 1.84 0.87 16.33
C ARG A 198 2.87 1.63 17.15
N ASN A 199 3.32 2.81 16.68
CA ASN A 199 4.35 3.61 17.33
C ASN A 199 3.76 4.64 18.30
N GLN A 200 2.50 5.04 18.13
CA GLN A 200 1.80 5.94 19.05
C GLN A 200 1.84 5.40 20.49
N ARG A 201 1.60 4.11 20.68
CA ARG A 201 1.68 3.47 22.01
C ARG A 201 3.07 3.58 22.63
N LEU A 202 4.13 3.47 21.83
CA LEU A 202 5.51 3.63 22.32
C LEU A 202 5.79 5.06 22.78
N LEU A 203 5.23 6.05 22.07
CA LEU A 203 5.38 7.47 22.43
C LEU A 203 4.60 7.80 23.70
N ASP A 204 3.38 7.26 23.85
CA ASP A 204 2.55 7.44 25.04
C ASP A 204 3.22 6.81 26.29
N ASP A 205 3.76 5.60 26.16
CA ASP A 205 4.48 4.90 27.22
C ASP A 205 5.76 5.64 27.63
N ASP A 206 6.50 6.23 26.69
CA ASP A 206 7.71 7.01 26.97
C ASP A 206 7.37 8.35 27.66
N ALA A 207 6.28 9.01 27.24
CA ALA A 207 5.78 10.22 27.88
C ALA A 207 5.35 9.93 29.34
N ALA A 208 4.63 8.82 29.57
CA ALA A 208 4.19 8.41 30.91
C ALA A 208 5.35 8.04 31.86
N ARG A 209 6.51 7.63 31.34
CA ARG A 209 7.71 7.31 32.16
C ARG A 209 8.54 8.53 32.52
N LYS A 210 8.38 9.64 31.79
CA LYS A 210 9.15 10.88 31.98
C LYS A 210 8.39 11.95 32.80
N GLY A 211 7.09 11.75 33.05
CA GLY A 211 6.24 12.61 33.92
C GLY A 211 6.06 12.03 35.28
#